data_98c0f8b68271db8a0fe9be5d848aee23
#
_entry.id   98c0f8b68271db8a0fe9be5d848aee23
#
_cell.length_a   1.000
_cell.length_b   1.000
_cell.length_c   1.000
_cell.angle_alpha   90.00
_cell.angle_beta   90.00
_cell.angle_gamma   90.00
#
_symmetry.space_group_name_H-M   'P 1'
#
loop_
_entity.id
_entity.type
_entity.pdbx_description
1 polymer ?
#
loop_
_entity_poly.entity_id
_entity_poly.type
_entity_poly.pdbx_seq_one_letter_code
_entity_poly.pdbx_strand_id
1 'polypeptide(L)'
;MAKLEEFANIVEALIFASECPLREDKLIDAHRAWASENGDDNRSPQEAVAGAILELNHRYSECESSFRIRKVGGGYQMHTLSEFHRWVSEFLLERRPTKLSPAALETLSIIAYRQPAVKSEIDNIRGVDSEGPLHSLLERGLIKTSGRKEAPGRPYIFRTTPDFLLHFGLNDLSE
;
A
#
# COMPACT_ATOMS: atom_id res chain seq x y z
N MET A 1 20.58 15.35 -18.30
CA MET A 1 19.35 15.99 -17.79
C MET A 1 18.14 15.63 -18.65
N ALA A 2 18.09 15.92 -19.95
CA ALA A 2 16.91 15.63 -20.79
C ALA A 2 16.40 14.18 -20.74
N LYS A 3 17.26 13.18 -20.79
CA LYS A 3 16.85 11.75 -20.72
C LYS A 3 16.23 11.35 -19.37
N LEU A 4 16.67 11.95 -18.26
CA LEU A 4 16.07 11.69 -16.94
C LEU A 4 14.68 12.30 -16.82
N GLU A 5 14.52 13.53 -17.33
CA GLU A 5 13.23 14.23 -17.35
C GLU A 5 12.20 13.48 -18.20
N GLU A 6 12.62 12.92 -19.34
CA GLU A 6 11.76 12.14 -20.21
C GLU A 6 11.28 10.85 -19.54
N PHE A 7 12.18 10.09 -18.90
CA PHE A 7 11.79 8.89 -18.15
C PHE A 7 10.94 9.23 -16.91
N ALA A 8 11.24 10.33 -16.22
CA ALA A 8 10.43 10.79 -15.10
C ALA A 8 8.98 11.08 -15.52
N ASN A 9 8.77 11.68 -16.70
CA ASN A 9 7.41 11.90 -17.21
C ASN A 9 6.67 10.59 -17.53
N ILE A 10 7.38 9.55 -18.00
CA ILE A 10 6.80 8.22 -18.19
C ILE A 10 6.38 7.63 -16.84
N VAL A 11 7.26 7.70 -15.83
CA VAL A 11 6.96 7.22 -14.46
C VAL A 11 5.74 7.95 -13.90
N GLU A 12 5.67 9.29 -14.07
CA GLU A 12 4.52 10.10 -13.66
C GLU A 12 3.22 9.61 -14.29
N ALA A 13 3.22 9.43 -15.62
CA ALA A 13 2.06 8.98 -16.35
C ALA A 13 1.59 7.58 -15.93
N LEU A 14 2.52 6.65 -15.71
CA LEU A 14 2.21 5.30 -15.27
C LEU A 14 1.61 5.27 -13.85
N ILE A 15 2.18 6.04 -12.92
CA ILE A 15 1.67 6.13 -11.54
C ILE A 15 0.30 6.82 -11.53
N PHE A 16 0.13 7.87 -12.33
CA PHE A 16 -1.15 8.59 -12.44
C PHE A 16 -2.27 7.71 -13.01
N ALA A 17 -1.96 6.89 -14.03
CA ALA A 17 -2.92 6.00 -14.67
C ALA A 17 -3.24 4.74 -13.83
N SER A 18 -2.46 4.45 -12.80
CA SER A 18 -2.64 3.25 -12.00
C SER A 18 -3.70 3.45 -10.92
N GLU A 19 -4.68 2.53 -10.84
CA GLU A 19 -5.73 2.53 -9.80
C GLU A 19 -5.23 2.05 -8.43
N CYS A 20 -4.09 1.34 -8.41
CA CYS A 20 -3.47 0.82 -7.19
C CYS A 20 -1.98 1.18 -7.17
N PRO A 21 -1.28 1.08 -6.02
CA PRO A 21 0.14 1.36 -5.96
C PRO A 21 0.92 0.57 -6.98
N LEU A 22 1.64 1.29 -7.85
CA LEU A 22 2.40 0.69 -8.94
C LEU A 22 3.68 0.10 -8.40
N ARG A 23 3.84 -1.20 -8.52
CA ARG A 23 5.00 -1.94 -8.02
C ARG A 23 6.28 -1.51 -8.73
N GLU A 24 7.37 -1.51 -7.99
CA GLU A 24 8.69 -1.11 -8.49
C GLU A 24 9.17 -1.96 -9.68
N ASP A 25 8.83 -3.27 -9.70
CA ASP A 25 9.14 -4.15 -10.83
C ASP A 25 8.53 -3.67 -12.14
N LYS A 26 7.31 -3.11 -12.12
CA LYS A 26 6.66 -2.53 -13.31
C LYS A 26 7.33 -1.27 -13.81
N LEU A 27 7.82 -0.42 -12.90
CA LEU A 27 8.60 0.76 -13.26
C LEU A 27 9.98 0.39 -13.83
N ILE A 28 10.59 -0.67 -13.28
CA ILE A 28 11.84 -1.24 -13.82
C ILE A 28 11.63 -1.80 -15.24
N ASP A 29 10.54 -2.51 -15.48
CA ASP A 29 10.21 -3.02 -16.82
C ASP A 29 9.99 -1.86 -17.81
N ALA A 30 9.32 -0.79 -17.37
CA ALA A 30 9.14 0.42 -18.17
C ALA A 30 10.49 1.11 -18.49
N HIS A 31 11.41 1.17 -17.51
CA HIS A 31 12.75 1.70 -17.74
C HIS A 31 13.51 0.88 -18.78
N ARG A 32 13.48 -0.44 -18.70
CA ARG A 32 14.14 -1.34 -19.66
C ARG A 32 13.62 -1.12 -21.08
N ALA A 33 12.30 -1.01 -21.23
CA ALA A 33 11.68 -0.72 -22.53
C ALA A 33 12.13 0.63 -23.07
N TRP A 34 12.07 1.69 -22.26
CA TRP A 34 12.51 3.03 -22.63
C TRP A 34 14.00 3.07 -23.00
N ALA A 35 14.89 2.45 -22.21
CA ALA A 35 16.33 2.40 -22.45
C ALA A 35 16.68 1.65 -23.75
N SER A 36 15.91 0.64 -24.13
CA SER A 36 16.11 -0.08 -25.39
C SER A 36 15.87 0.80 -26.63
N GLU A 37 15.01 1.80 -26.53
CA GLU A 37 14.68 2.74 -27.61
C GLU A 37 15.57 3.98 -27.62
N ASN A 38 15.96 4.46 -26.43
CA ASN A 38 16.64 5.75 -26.26
C ASN A 38 18.13 5.62 -25.88
N GLY A 39 18.62 4.39 -25.73
CA GLY A 39 19.98 4.07 -25.29
C GLY A 39 20.16 4.15 -23.77
N ASP A 40 21.05 3.33 -23.27
CA ASP A 40 21.35 3.19 -21.84
C ASP A 40 21.85 4.52 -21.25
N ASP A 41 21.42 4.83 -20.05
CA ASP A 41 21.84 6.01 -19.28
C ASP A 41 22.92 5.69 -18.23
N ASN A 42 23.52 4.50 -18.29
CA ASN A 42 24.55 3.97 -17.38
C ASN A 42 24.12 3.81 -15.91
N ARG A 43 22.84 3.95 -15.59
CA ARG A 43 22.28 3.69 -14.25
C ARG A 43 21.63 2.31 -14.19
N SER A 44 21.64 1.72 -13.01
CA SER A 44 20.79 0.55 -12.80
C SER A 44 19.30 0.96 -12.93
N PRO A 45 18.42 0.06 -13.40
CA PRO A 45 16.98 0.36 -13.49
C PRO A 45 16.36 0.83 -12.15
N GLN A 46 16.85 0.32 -11.04
CA GLN A 46 16.43 0.72 -9.70
C GLN A 46 16.82 2.16 -9.38
N GLU A 47 18.07 2.54 -9.67
CA GLU A 47 18.56 3.91 -9.49
C GLU A 47 17.83 4.89 -10.40
N ALA A 48 17.52 4.49 -11.63
CA ALA A 48 16.76 5.31 -12.57
C ALA A 48 15.33 5.57 -12.06
N VAL A 49 14.63 4.54 -11.55
CA VAL A 49 13.30 4.68 -10.95
C VAL A 49 13.35 5.56 -9.71
N ALA A 50 14.28 5.30 -8.78
CA ALA A 50 14.43 6.11 -7.57
C ALA A 50 14.75 7.59 -7.90
N GLY A 51 15.64 7.83 -8.87
CA GLY A 51 15.97 9.16 -9.35
C GLY A 51 14.78 9.88 -10.00
N ALA A 52 13.98 9.18 -10.81
CA ALA A 52 12.78 9.73 -11.41
C ALA A 52 11.73 10.14 -10.35
N ILE A 53 11.51 9.32 -9.32
CA ILE A 53 10.58 9.64 -8.22
C ILE A 53 11.07 10.86 -7.42
N LEU A 54 12.36 10.93 -7.15
CA LEU A 54 12.96 12.07 -6.43
C LEU A 54 12.78 13.37 -7.23
N GLU A 55 13.11 13.33 -8.52
CA GLU A 55 12.98 14.46 -9.45
C GLU A 55 11.51 14.93 -9.54
N LEU A 56 10.58 14.02 -9.69
CA LEU A 56 9.13 14.33 -9.72
C LEU A 56 8.69 15.03 -8.43
N ASN A 57 9.04 14.48 -7.27
CA ASN A 57 8.67 15.07 -5.99
C ASN A 57 9.33 16.45 -5.76
N HIS A 58 10.55 16.67 -6.28
CA HIS A 58 11.20 17.96 -6.28
C HIS A 58 10.41 18.99 -7.13
N ARG A 59 10.08 18.63 -8.39
CA ARG A 59 9.24 19.47 -9.26
C ARG A 59 7.89 19.81 -8.63
N TYR A 60 7.22 18.83 -8.02
CA TYR A 60 5.95 19.07 -7.32
C TYR A 60 6.12 20.02 -6.13
N SER A 61 7.26 19.98 -5.46
CA SER A 61 7.55 20.88 -4.35
C SER A 61 7.78 22.31 -4.82
N GLU A 62 8.54 22.48 -5.88
CA GLU A 62 8.83 23.82 -6.47
C GLU A 62 7.57 24.47 -7.05
N CYS A 63 6.67 23.67 -7.64
CA CYS A 63 5.39 24.14 -8.16
C CYS A 63 4.28 24.22 -7.08
N GLU A 64 4.59 24.03 -5.80
CA GLU A 64 3.62 24.04 -4.69
C GLU A 64 2.42 23.11 -4.96
N SER A 65 2.64 21.96 -5.65
CA SER A 65 1.59 21.01 -5.98
C SER A 65 0.97 20.39 -4.73
N SER A 66 -0.34 20.12 -4.76
CA SER A 66 -1.13 19.58 -3.65
C SER A 66 -0.94 18.07 -3.40
N PHE A 67 -0.05 17.42 -4.13
CA PHE A 67 0.18 15.97 -4.07
C PHE A 67 1.67 15.63 -4.14
N ARG A 68 2.01 14.39 -3.76
CA ARG A 68 3.35 13.80 -3.86
C ARG A 68 3.24 12.32 -4.20
N ILE A 69 4.28 11.76 -4.82
CA ILE A 69 4.44 10.32 -4.99
C ILE A 69 5.00 9.75 -3.68
N ARG A 70 4.31 8.76 -3.12
CA ARG A 70 4.73 8.03 -1.93
C ARG A 70 4.83 6.54 -2.20
N LYS A 71 5.73 5.88 -1.49
CA LYS A 71 5.81 4.42 -1.46
C LYS A 71 4.82 3.92 -0.41
N VAL A 72 3.88 3.06 -0.79
CA VAL A 72 2.86 2.49 0.08
C VAL A 72 2.42 1.14 -0.46
N GLY A 73 2.18 0.15 0.42
CA GLY A 73 1.76 -1.19 0.01
C GLY A 73 2.74 -1.91 -0.94
N GLY A 74 4.03 -1.59 -0.85
CA GLY A 74 5.08 -2.15 -1.71
C GLY A 74 5.15 -1.56 -3.12
N GLY A 75 4.44 -0.45 -3.38
CA GLY A 75 4.44 0.26 -4.67
C GLY A 75 4.45 1.77 -4.51
N TYR A 76 4.39 2.49 -5.62
CA TYR A 76 4.34 3.95 -5.67
C TYR A 76 2.95 4.43 -6.08
N GLN A 77 2.44 5.44 -5.40
CA GLN A 77 1.13 6.04 -5.66
C GLN A 77 1.16 7.55 -5.40
N MET A 78 0.34 8.32 -6.12
CA MET A 78 0.10 9.73 -5.83
C MET A 78 -0.80 9.88 -4.61
N HIS A 79 -0.38 10.72 -3.67
CA HIS A 79 -1.13 11.05 -2.45
C HIS A 79 -1.24 12.56 -2.31
N THR A 80 -2.42 13.05 -1.95
CA THR A 80 -2.61 14.46 -1.57
C THR A 80 -1.86 14.78 -0.28
N LEU A 81 -1.39 16.00 -0.12
CA LEU A 81 -0.77 16.46 1.11
C LEU A 81 -1.80 16.51 2.24
N SER A 82 -1.33 16.25 3.46
CA SER A 82 -2.18 16.20 4.67
C SER A 82 -2.93 17.51 4.98
N GLU A 83 -2.40 18.64 4.56
CA GLU A 83 -3.04 19.95 4.69
C GLU A 83 -4.37 20.05 3.95
N PHE A 84 -4.54 19.29 2.87
CA PHE A 84 -5.77 19.21 2.09
C PHE A 84 -6.77 18.17 2.61
N HIS A 85 -6.41 17.43 3.68
CA HIS A 85 -7.22 16.32 4.22
C HIS A 85 -8.68 16.71 4.49
N ARG A 86 -8.92 17.90 5.05
CA ARG A 86 -10.27 18.37 5.35
C ARG A 86 -11.13 18.40 4.09
N TRP A 87 -10.64 19.05 3.03
CA TRP A 87 -11.37 19.22 1.77
C TRP A 87 -11.59 17.90 1.04
N VAL A 88 -10.54 17.08 0.96
CA VAL A 88 -10.62 15.74 0.33
C VAL A 88 -11.60 14.85 1.10
N SER A 89 -11.54 14.88 2.43
CA SER A 89 -12.45 14.10 3.27
C SER A 89 -13.91 14.54 3.10
N GLU A 90 -14.17 15.82 3.01
CA GLU A 90 -15.50 16.39 2.81
C GLU A 90 -16.07 15.99 1.44
N PHE A 91 -15.26 16.05 0.39
CA PHE A 91 -15.61 15.62 -0.95
C PHE A 91 -15.89 14.11 -1.04
N LEU A 92 -15.14 13.28 -0.30
CA LEU A 92 -15.28 11.82 -0.28
C LEU A 92 -16.28 11.31 0.77
N LEU A 93 -17.02 12.19 1.46
CA LEU A 93 -17.95 11.81 2.54
C LEU A 93 -18.95 10.72 2.16
N GLU A 94 -19.44 10.73 0.93
CA GLU A 94 -20.37 9.72 0.42
C GLU A 94 -19.75 8.32 0.24
N ARG A 95 -18.42 8.22 0.24
CA ARG A 95 -17.67 6.98 0.03
C ARG A 95 -16.91 6.49 1.27
N ARG A 96 -17.13 7.10 2.45
CA ARG A 96 -16.40 6.68 3.65
C ARG A 96 -16.80 5.25 4.05
N PRO A 97 -15.84 4.31 4.05
CA PRO A 97 -16.07 3.03 4.69
C PRO A 97 -16.37 3.29 6.18
N THR A 98 -17.36 2.61 6.72
CA THR A 98 -17.69 2.67 8.16
C THR A 98 -16.42 2.42 8.98
N LYS A 99 -16.18 3.24 9.99
CA LYS A 99 -15.02 3.09 10.90
C LYS A 99 -14.99 1.66 11.45
N LEU A 100 -13.78 1.13 11.63
CA LEU A 100 -13.61 -0.13 12.34
C LEU A 100 -14.06 0.03 13.80
N SER A 101 -14.79 -0.98 14.31
CA SER A 101 -15.12 -1.01 15.74
C SER A 101 -13.85 -1.20 16.59
N PRO A 102 -13.85 -0.80 17.87
CA PRO A 102 -12.74 -1.08 18.77
C PRO A 102 -12.34 -2.57 18.77
N ALA A 103 -13.32 -3.48 18.82
CA ALA A 103 -13.09 -4.92 18.77
C ALA A 103 -12.42 -5.36 17.45
N ALA A 104 -12.80 -4.78 16.31
CA ALA A 104 -12.15 -5.05 15.02
C ALA A 104 -10.72 -4.53 14.99
N LEU A 105 -10.45 -3.33 15.54
CA LEU A 105 -9.10 -2.77 15.63
C LEU A 105 -8.19 -3.62 16.52
N GLU A 106 -8.67 -4.07 17.69
CA GLU A 106 -7.91 -4.99 18.55
C GLU A 106 -7.56 -6.29 17.82
N THR A 107 -8.56 -6.93 17.20
CA THR A 107 -8.37 -8.18 16.44
C THR A 107 -7.38 -8.00 15.30
N LEU A 108 -7.51 -6.91 14.56
CA LEU A 108 -6.62 -6.57 13.44
C LEU A 108 -5.18 -6.34 13.91
N SER A 109 -4.99 -5.64 15.03
CA SER A 109 -3.68 -5.42 15.64
C SER A 109 -3.02 -6.74 16.04
N ILE A 110 -3.76 -7.65 16.68
CA ILE A 110 -3.24 -8.97 17.05
C ILE A 110 -2.78 -9.72 15.79
N ILE A 111 -3.59 -9.72 14.73
CA ILE A 111 -3.22 -10.38 13.48
C ILE A 111 -1.98 -9.73 12.89
N ALA A 112 -1.91 -8.40 12.80
CA ALA A 112 -0.77 -7.69 12.22
C ALA A 112 0.56 -8.05 12.90
N TYR A 113 0.58 -8.12 14.25
CA TYR A 113 1.80 -8.41 15.00
C TYR A 113 2.10 -9.90 15.20
N ARG A 114 1.08 -10.78 15.11
CA ARG A 114 1.22 -12.21 15.44
C ARG A 114 1.03 -13.15 14.27
N GLN A 115 0.77 -12.63 13.07
CA GLN A 115 0.58 -13.48 11.90
C GLN A 115 1.79 -14.40 11.61
N PRO A 116 1.53 -15.67 11.24
CA PRO A 116 0.22 -16.31 10.98
C PRO A 116 -0.53 -16.64 12.28
N ALA A 117 -1.77 -16.20 12.44
CA ALA A 117 -2.58 -16.38 13.64
C ALA A 117 -3.86 -17.20 13.36
N VAL A 118 -4.29 -17.99 14.34
CA VAL A 118 -5.59 -18.70 14.30
C VAL A 118 -6.57 -18.09 15.30
N LYS A 119 -7.88 -18.30 15.07
CA LYS A 119 -8.94 -17.71 15.92
C LYS A 119 -8.72 -17.96 17.41
N SER A 120 -8.37 -19.18 17.81
CA SER A 120 -8.17 -19.51 19.23
C SER A 120 -7.02 -18.75 19.89
N GLU A 121 -5.96 -18.45 19.15
CA GLU A 121 -4.84 -17.61 19.63
C GLU A 121 -5.29 -16.16 19.82
N ILE A 122 -6.10 -15.65 18.88
CA ILE A 122 -6.67 -14.30 18.94
C ILE A 122 -7.64 -14.19 20.13
N ASP A 123 -8.56 -15.13 20.29
CA ASP A 123 -9.52 -15.18 21.39
C ASP A 123 -8.81 -15.23 22.75
N ASN A 124 -7.74 -16.03 22.87
CA ASN A 124 -6.93 -16.11 24.08
C ASN A 124 -6.28 -14.76 24.46
N ILE A 125 -5.82 -14.00 23.48
CA ILE A 125 -5.19 -12.68 23.72
C ILE A 125 -6.26 -11.65 24.08
N ARG A 126 -7.40 -11.68 23.41
CA ARG A 126 -8.50 -10.75 23.66
C ARG A 126 -9.30 -11.05 24.92
N GLY A 127 -9.32 -12.33 25.33
CA GLY A 127 -10.17 -12.82 26.43
C GLY A 127 -11.66 -12.98 26.08
N VAL A 128 -12.03 -12.74 24.81
CA VAL A 128 -13.41 -12.82 24.30
C VAL A 128 -13.44 -13.36 22.87
N ASP A 129 -14.60 -13.84 22.44
CA ASP A 129 -14.80 -14.36 21.08
C ASP A 129 -14.51 -13.29 20.01
N SER A 130 -13.82 -13.67 18.95
CA SER A 130 -13.40 -12.79 17.84
C SER A 130 -14.11 -13.08 16.52
N GLU A 131 -15.14 -13.94 16.50
CA GLU A 131 -15.80 -14.36 15.26
C GLU A 131 -16.37 -13.18 14.48
N GLY A 132 -17.16 -12.32 15.14
CA GLY A 132 -17.73 -11.12 14.52
C GLY A 132 -16.68 -10.14 13.99
N PRO A 133 -15.68 -9.73 14.77
CA PRO A 133 -14.56 -8.95 14.30
C PRO A 133 -13.81 -9.55 13.10
N LEU A 134 -13.50 -10.85 13.14
CA LEU A 134 -12.83 -11.56 12.03
C LEU A 134 -13.65 -11.52 10.75
N HIS A 135 -14.97 -11.78 10.84
CA HIS A 135 -15.87 -11.71 9.68
C HIS A 135 -15.87 -10.30 9.07
N SER A 136 -16.03 -9.26 9.90
CA SER A 136 -15.99 -7.87 9.44
C SER A 136 -14.66 -7.48 8.77
N LEU A 137 -13.53 -7.98 9.28
CA LEU A 137 -12.22 -7.71 8.71
C LEU A 137 -11.99 -8.46 7.38
N LEU A 138 -12.53 -9.67 7.24
CA LEU A 138 -12.52 -10.44 5.99
C LEU A 138 -13.38 -9.76 4.92
N GLU A 139 -14.59 -9.33 5.26
CA GLU A 139 -15.49 -8.60 4.34
C GLU A 139 -14.87 -7.30 3.82
N ARG A 140 -14.09 -6.63 4.66
CA ARG A 140 -13.38 -5.40 4.28
C ARG A 140 -12.06 -5.64 3.54
N GLY A 141 -11.67 -6.90 3.35
CA GLY A 141 -10.43 -7.26 2.69
C GLY A 141 -9.16 -6.88 3.46
N LEU A 142 -9.25 -6.51 4.75
CA LEU A 142 -8.08 -6.14 5.56
C LEU A 142 -7.27 -7.35 6.02
N ILE A 143 -7.93 -8.49 6.15
CA ILE A 143 -7.29 -9.79 6.42
C ILE A 143 -7.75 -10.83 5.39
N LYS A 144 -6.98 -11.90 5.27
CA LYS A 144 -7.30 -13.07 4.43
C LYS A 144 -6.99 -14.35 5.15
N THR A 145 -7.65 -15.45 4.73
CA THR A 145 -7.25 -16.79 5.11
C THR A 145 -6.06 -17.25 4.26
N SER A 146 -5.04 -17.81 4.93
CA SER A 146 -3.80 -18.28 4.29
C SER A 146 -3.58 -19.78 4.55
N GLY A 147 -4.61 -20.59 4.32
CA GLY A 147 -4.59 -22.02 4.58
C GLY A 147 -5.15 -22.42 5.95
N ARG A 148 -4.83 -23.64 6.38
CA ARG A 148 -5.26 -24.22 7.67
C ARG A 148 -4.05 -24.71 8.45
N LYS A 149 -4.08 -24.56 9.77
CA LYS A 149 -3.04 -25.07 10.67
C LYS A 149 -3.17 -26.60 10.81
N GLU A 150 -2.05 -27.30 10.80
CA GLU A 150 -1.99 -28.73 11.11
C GLU A 150 -2.14 -28.94 12.63
N ALA A 151 -3.36 -28.86 13.13
CA ALA A 151 -3.73 -29.00 14.53
C ALA A 151 -5.15 -29.59 14.61
N PRO A 152 -5.59 -30.12 15.77
CA PRO A 152 -6.95 -30.58 15.95
C PRO A 152 -7.97 -29.54 15.53
N GLY A 153 -8.98 -29.92 14.74
CA GLY A 153 -9.97 -29.01 14.17
C GLY A 153 -9.52 -28.24 12.92
N ARG A 154 -8.23 -28.35 12.49
CA ARG A 154 -7.67 -27.72 11.28
C ARG A 154 -8.12 -26.27 11.10
N PRO A 155 -7.88 -25.37 12.09
CA PRO A 155 -8.39 -24.01 12.07
C PRO A 155 -7.78 -23.19 10.93
N TYR A 156 -8.52 -22.19 10.43
CA TYR A 156 -8.02 -21.23 9.44
C TYR A 156 -6.91 -20.36 10.03
N ILE A 157 -5.93 -20.09 9.19
CA ILE A 157 -4.83 -19.18 9.47
C ILE A 157 -5.17 -17.83 8.86
N PHE A 158 -5.09 -16.75 9.64
CA PHE A 158 -5.33 -15.38 9.21
C PHE A 158 -4.02 -14.62 9.01
N ARG A 159 -4.01 -13.75 7.99
CA ARG A 159 -2.93 -12.82 7.69
C ARG A 159 -3.52 -11.51 7.19
N THR A 160 -2.76 -10.43 7.32
CA THR A 160 -3.07 -9.14 6.68
C THR A 160 -2.96 -9.22 5.16
N THR A 161 -3.57 -8.28 4.46
CA THR A 161 -3.56 -8.15 3.01
C THR A 161 -2.74 -6.94 2.58
N PRO A 162 -2.47 -6.74 1.28
CA PRO A 162 -1.96 -5.47 0.77
C PRO A 162 -2.89 -4.28 1.08
N ASP A 163 -4.21 -4.48 1.07
CA ASP A 163 -5.19 -3.44 1.39
C ASP A 163 -5.08 -2.95 2.84
N PHE A 164 -4.64 -3.83 3.76
CA PHE A 164 -4.28 -3.43 5.12
C PHE A 164 -3.15 -2.39 5.10
N LEU A 165 -2.07 -2.65 4.35
CA LEU A 165 -0.94 -1.73 4.26
C LEU A 165 -1.37 -0.38 3.68
N LEU A 166 -2.20 -0.40 2.63
CA LEU A 166 -2.77 0.80 2.01
C LEU A 166 -3.64 1.59 3.00
N HIS A 167 -4.50 0.89 3.74
CA HIS A 167 -5.42 1.51 4.68
C HIS A 167 -4.70 2.26 5.80
N PHE A 168 -3.55 1.75 6.25
CA PHE A 168 -2.72 2.35 7.31
C PHE A 168 -1.56 3.20 6.77
N GLY A 169 -1.39 3.29 5.46
CA GLY A 169 -0.31 4.06 4.83
C GLY A 169 1.08 3.46 5.07
N LEU A 170 1.16 2.16 5.32
CA LEU A 170 2.39 1.40 5.58
C LEU A 170 2.96 0.86 4.27
N ASN A 171 4.27 0.71 4.22
CA ASN A 171 4.97 0.09 3.10
C ASN A 171 5.08 -1.42 3.29
N ASP A 172 5.42 -1.82 4.50
CA ASP A 172 5.47 -3.21 4.94
C ASP A 172 5.17 -3.30 6.45
N LEU A 173 5.22 -4.52 6.98
CA LEU A 173 4.90 -4.80 8.39
C LEU A 173 6.06 -4.56 9.37
N SER A 174 7.21 -4.14 8.89
CA SER A 174 8.38 -3.83 9.74
C SER A 174 8.40 -2.37 10.22
N GLU A 175 7.55 -1.53 9.63
CA GLU A 175 7.33 -0.14 10.06
C GLU A 175 6.43 -0.09 11.31
#